data_6c6b98eb33a69776e83ad76ed0236955
#
_entry.id   6c6b98eb33a69776e83ad76ed0236955
#
_cell.length_a   1.000
_cell.length_b   1.000
_cell.length_c   1.000
_cell.angle_alpha   90.00
_cell.angle_beta   90.00
_cell.angle_gamma   90.00
#
_symmetry.space_group_name_H-M   'P 1'
#
loop_
_entity.id
_entity.type
_entity.pdbx_description
1 polymer ?
#
loop_
_entity_poly.entity_id
_entity_poly.type
_entity_poly.pdbx_seq_one_letter_code
_entity_poly.pdbx_strand_id
1 'polypeptide(L)'
;MNKTIISLVGLVSLVSLPIHAELQVIADLGGESAVRFYEPIQPIIDETSPAPGIPSELNEADLLPIVSHFMTPGTVEPRQFELPGMLPIFLLGEDTLSQQWLVANRDKLLQMQATGMVVHVSHQDALNRLREIAGPLPLMPVSADDLAQRLNLTHYPVLIDSRGLHQ
;
A
#
# COMPACT_ATOMS: atom_id res chain seq x y z
N MET A 1 63.43 -2.70 50.06
CA MET A 1 63.35 -1.51 49.22
C MET A 1 61.97 -1.56 48.55
N ASN A 2 60.98 -0.91 49.20
CA ASN A 2 59.54 -0.95 48.81
C ASN A 2 59.25 0.31 48.06
N LYS A 3 58.73 0.20 46.84
CA LYS A 3 58.14 1.33 46.12
C LYS A 3 56.63 1.09 46.00
N THR A 4 55.91 1.80 46.81
CA THR A 4 54.44 1.90 46.77
C THR A 4 54.02 2.78 45.57
N ILE A 5 53.29 2.22 44.62
CA ILE A 5 52.66 2.99 43.55
C ILE A 5 51.20 3.26 43.95
N ILE A 6 50.92 4.54 44.21
CA ILE A 6 49.59 5.03 44.48
C ILE A 6 48.89 5.28 43.15
N SER A 7 47.86 4.49 42.86
CA SER A 7 46.99 4.64 41.68
C SER A 7 45.92 5.64 41.96
N LEU A 8 45.98 6.84 41.35
CA LEU A 8 44.97 7.90 41.44
C LEU A 8 43.85 7.60 40.40
N VAL A 9 42.75 7.09 40.88
CA VAL A 9 41.55 6.91 40.06
C VAL A 9 40.82 8.25 39.99
N GLY A 10 40.91 8.89 38.82
CA GLY A 10 40.17 10.12 38.52
C GLY A 10 38.68 9.82 38.22
N LEU A 11 37.80 10.25 39.08
CA LEU A 11 36.35 10.21 38.92
C LEU A 11 35.94 11.32 37.94
N VAL A 12 35.69 10.97 36.69
CA VAL A 12 35.14 11.91 35.69
C VAL A 12 33.61 11.94 35.87
N SER A 13 33.15 13.01 36.52
CA SER A 13 31.71 13.33 36.61
C SER A 13 31.23 13.83 35.25
N LEU A 14 30.41 13.05 34.53
CA LEU A 14 29.66 13.52 33.40
C LEU A 14 28.57 14.51 33.87
N VAL A 15 28.80 15.77 33.65
CA VAL A 15 27.78 16.81 33.83
C VAL A 15 26.92 16.80 32.58
N SER A 16 25.71 16.24 32.68
CA SER A 16 24.68 16.31 31.64
C SER A 16 24.11 17.74 31.63
N LEU A 17 24.49 18.55 30.64
CA LEU A 17 23.86 19.82 30.39
C LEU A 17 22.51 19.62 29.69
N PRO A 18 21.42 20.18 30.18
CA PRO A 18 20.15 20.14 29.47
C PRO A 18 20.26 20.98 28.19
N ILE A 19 20.18 20.36 27.05
CA ILE A 19 20.08 21.03 25.75
C ILE A 19 18.63 21.51 25.63
N HIS A 20 18.41 22.80 25.83
CA HIS A 20 17.13 23.43 25.50
C HIS A 20 17.18 23.79 24.02
N ALA A 21 16.41 23.08 23.21
CA ALA A 21 16.11 23.46 21.82
C ALA A 21 15.05 24.58 21.88
N GLU A 22 15.48 25.82 21.82
CA GLU A 22 14.57 26.93 21.64
C GLU A 22 14.22 27.07 20.18
N LEU A 23 12.91 27.03 19.87
CA LEU A 23 12.40 27.18 18.52
C LEU A 23 12.52 28.66 18.14
N GLN A 24 13.59 29.03 17.44
CA GLN A 24 13.77 30.38 16.96
C GLN A 24 13.00 30.59 15.66
N VAL A 25 11.92 31.37 15.69
CA VAL A 25 11.20 31.80 14.47
C VAL A 25 12.13 32.77 13.73
N ILE A 26 12.65 32.35 12.58
CA ILE A 26 13.68 33.05 11.82
C ILE A 26 13.09 34.27 11.06
N ALA A 27 11.84 34.20 10.66
CA ALA A 27 11.11 35.33 10.10
C ALA A 27 9.60 35.09 10.18
N ASP A 28 8.88 36.03 10.79
CA ASP A 28 7.45 36.19 10.56
C ASP A 28 7.29 37.25 9.45
N LEU A 29 7.06 36.84 8.22
CA LEU A 29 6.88 37.74 7.08
C LEU A 29 5.46 38.30 6.99
N GLY A 30 4.66 38.17 8.06
CA GLY A 30 3.37 38.84 8.17
C GLY A 30 2.40 38.41 7.07
N GLY A 31 2.14 37.11 6.96
CA GLY A 31 1.03 36.64 6.12
C GLY A 31 -0.31 36.98 6.74
N GLU A 32 -1.26 37.51 5.96
CA GLU A 32 -2.64 37.61 6.44
C GLU A 32 -3.16 36.23 6.79
N SER A 33 -3.82 36.13 7.96
CA SER A 33 -4.42 34.87 8.38
C SER A 33 -5.39 34.33 7.33
N ALA A 34 -5.16 33.14 6.84
CA ALA A 34 -6.04 32.49 5.87
C ALA A 34 -7.46 32.24 6.44
N VAL A 35 -7.64 32.32 7.74
CA VAL A 35 -8.93 32.09 8.42
C VAL A 35 -10.05 32.94 7.82
N ARG A 36 -9.79 34.20 7.45
CA ARG A 36 -10.81 35.08 6.85
C ARG A 36 -11.30 34.61 5.47
N PHE A 37 -10.50 33.79 4.78
CA PHE A 37 -10.91 33.21 3.50
C PHE A 37 -11.77 31.95 3.67
N TYR A 38 -11.72 31.33 4.85
CA TYR A 38 -12.49 30.15 5.19
C TYR A 38 -13.73 30.48 6.05
N GLU A 39 -13.80 31.68 6.67
CA GLU A 39 -14.99 32.10 7.42
C GLU A 39 -16.31 32.06 6.62
N PRO A 40 -16.34 32.42 5.31
CA PRO A 40 -17.58 32.28 4.54
C PRO A 40 -17.90 30.84 4.13
N ILE A 41 -17.01 29.89 4.32
CA ILE A 41 -17.24 28.47 4.04
C ILE A 41 -17.75 27.79 5.32
N GLN A 42 -18.88 28.27 5.82
CA GLN A 42 -19.59 27.51 6.84
C GLN A 42 -20.46 26.48 6.14
N PRO A 43 -20.39 25.18 6.53
CA PRO A 43 -21.34 24.21 6.02
C PRO A 43 -22.72 24.69 6.41
N ILE A 44 -23.58 24.97 5.43
CA ILE A 44 -25.02 25.20 5.67
C ILE A 44 -25.54 23.85 6.11
N ILE A 45 -25.64 23.65 7.41
CA ILE A 45 -26.35 22.48 7.96
C ILE A 45 -27.81 22.81 7.76
N ASP A 46 -28.37 22.34 6.65
CA ASP A 46 -29.81 22.33 6.48
C ASP A 46 -30.36 21.20 7.37
N GLU A 47 -30.84 21.59 8.55
CA GLU A 47 -31.42 20.65 9.53
C GLU A 47 -32.66 19.92 8.99
N THR A 48 -33.19 20.36 7.85
CA THR A 48 -34.35 19.75 7.18
C THR A 48 -33.93 18.74 6.10
N SER A 49 -32.68 18.73 5.70
CA SER A 49 -32.17 17.72 4.77
C SER A 49 -31.62 16.55 5.57
N PRO A 50 -32.13 15.32 5.40
CA PRO A 50 -31.50 14.16 6.02
C PRO A 50 -30.07 14.15 5.52
N ALA A 51 -29.10 14.22 6.45
CA ALA A 51 -27.70 14.06 6.11
C ALA A 51 -27.58 12.81 5.24
N PRO A 52 -26.93 12.88 4.06
CA PRO A 52 -26.71 11.70 3.27
C PRO A 52 -26.06 10.69 4.22
N GLY A 53 -26.79 9.60 4.52
CA GLY A 53 -26.34 8.60 5.47
C GLY A 53 -24.99 8.10 4.96
N ILE A 54 -23.92 8.48 5.66
CA ILE A 54 -22.62 7.86 5.45
C ILE A 54 -22.89 6.38 5.72
N PRO A 55 -22.72 5.48 4.74
CA PRO A 55 -22.88 4.06 5.00
C PRO A 55 -22.04 3.72 6.22
N SER A 56 -22.67 3.18 7.24
CA SER A 56 -21.98 2.86 8.51
C SER A 56 -20.93 1.77 8.34
N GLU A 57 -20.97 1.06 7.23
CA GLU A 57 -19.99 0.03 6.83
C GLU A 57 -19.85 0.06 5.31
N LEU A 58 -18.62 0.26 4.83
CA LEU A 58 -18.27 0.02 3.42
C LEU A 58 -18.21 -1.49 3.23
N ASN A 59 -19.16 -2.04 2.49
CA ASN A 59 -19.14 -3.44 2.12
C ASN A 59 -18.27 -3.60 0.85
N GLU A 60 -17.40 -4.60 0.82
CA GLU A 60 -16.58 -4.92 -0.36
C GLU A 60 -17.43 -5.15 -1.62
N ALA A 61 -18.64 -5.68 -1.46
CA ALA A 61 -19.58 -5.86 -2.56
C ALA A 61 -19.97 -4.54 -3.25
N ASP A 62 -19.92 -3.41 -2.53
CA ASP A 62 -20.23 -2.08 -3.08
C ASP A 62 -19.10 -1.55 -3.99
N LEU A 63 -17.91 -2.17 -3.95
CA LEU A 63 -16.79 -1.85 -4.82
C LEU A 63 -16.87 -2.56 -6.18
N LEU A 64 -17.74 -3.54 -6.33
CA LEU A 64 -17.87 -4.34 -7.54
C LEU A 64 -18.86 -3.70 -8.54
N PRO A 65 -18.65 -3.87 -9.85
CA PRO A 65 -17.59 -4.63 -10.49
C PRO A 65 -16.23 -3.88 -10.50
N ILE A 66 -15.14 -4.63 -10.40
CA ILE A 66 -13.79 -4.12 -10.67
C ILE A 66 -13.41 -4.44 -12.12
N VAL A 67 -12.97 -3.42 -12.85
CA VAL A 67 -12.52 -3.55 -14.24
C VAL A 67 -11.24 -2.74 -14.42
N SER A 68 -10.19 -3.39 -14.88
CA SER A 68 -8.99 -2.72 -15.38
C SER A 68 -9.08 -2.64 -16.90
N HIS A 69 -9.09 -1.41 -17.43
CA HIS A 69 -9.37 -1.14 -18.84
C HIS A 69 -8.15 -1.32 -19.75
N PHE A 70 -6.95 -1.28 -19.17
CA PHE A 70 -5.69 -1.40 -19.92
C PHE A 70 -5.13 -2.82 -19.96
N MET A 71 -5.85 -3.77 -19.37
CA MET A 71 -5.37 -5.15 -19.25
C MET A 71 -6.44 -6.15 -19.64
N THR A 72 -6.01 -7.24 -20.28
CA THR A 72 -6.86 -8.38 -20.64
C THR A 72 -6.18 -9.69 -20.24
N PRO A 73 -6.93 -10.81 -20.11
CA PRO A 73 -6.31 -12.12 -19.93
C PRO A 73 -5.37 -12.45 -21.09
N GLY A 74 -4.14 -12.90 -20.79
CA GLY A 74 -3.20 -13.24 -21.86
C GLY A 74 -1.81 -13.60 -21.34
N THR A 75 -0.89 -13.82 -22.27
CA THR A 75 0.51 -14.13 -21.97
C THR A 75 1.27 -12.85 -21.67
N VAL A 76 2.05 -12.87 -20.59
CA VAL A 76 2.93 -11.77 -20.18
C VAL A 76 4.38 -12.15 -20.48
N GLU A 77 5.03 -11.31 -21.28
CA GLU A 77 6.46 -11.46 -21.53
C GLU A 77 7.27 -11.16 -20.25
N PRO A 78 8.11 -12.08 -19.79
CA PRO A 78 8.95 -11.85 -18.63
C PRO A 78 9.89 -10.66 -18.87
N ARG A 79 9.98 -9.77 -17.89
CA ARG A 79 10.89 -8.62 -17.92
C ARG A 79 11.64 -8.49 -16.62
N GLN A 80 12.93 -8.23 -16.72
CA GLN A 80 13.78 -7.99 -15.55
C GLN A 80 13.91 -6.48 -15.33
N PHE A 81 13.73 -6.09 -14.09
CA PHE A 81 14.01 -4.74 -13.59
C PHE A 81 14.24 -4.83 -12.09
N GLU A 82 14.84 -3.82 -11.52
CA GLU A 82 15.13 -3.79 -10.08
C GLU A 82 14.18 -2.84 -9.38
N LEU A 83 13.38 -3.38 -8.46
CA LEU A 83 12.50 -2.62 -7.56
C LEU A 83 12.84 -2.96 -6.10
N PRO A 84 13.95 -2.42 -5.56
CA PRO A 84 14.39 -2.72 -4.21
C PRO A 84 13.31 -2.43 -3.17
N GLY A 85 13.02 -3.41 -2.32
CA GLY A 85 12.02 -3.27 -1.26
C GLY A 85 10.57 -3.50 -1.69
N MET A 86 10.32 -3.83 -2.97
CA MET A 86 8.98 -4.20 -3.41
C MET A 86 8.57 -5.55 -2.83
N LEU A 87 7.41 -5.59 -2.18
CA LEU A 87 6.77 -6.83 -1.77
C LEU A 87 6.15 -7.52 -2.99
N PRO A 88 6.22 -8.85 -3.07
CA PRO A 88 5.63 -9.58 -4.18
C PRO A 88 4.12 -9.37 -4.26
N ILE A 89 3.64 -8.98 -5.43
CA ILE A 89 2.23 -8.88 -5.75
C ILE A 89 1.93 -9.68 -7.00
N PHE A 90 0.71 -10.17 -7.14
CA PHE A 90 0.27 -10.79 -8.37
C PHE A 90 -1.08 -10.24 -8.81
N LEU A 91 -1.25 -10.12 -10.11
CA LEU A 91 -2.47 -9.63 -10.74
C LEU A 91 -3.21 -10.81 -11.38
N LEU A 92 -4.52 -10.85 -11.21
CA LEU A 92 -5.36 -11.90 -11.82
C LEU A 92 -6.80 -11.39 -12.01
N GLY A 93 -7.54 -12.06 -12.90
CA GLY A 93 -8.96 -11.83 -13.09
C GLY A 93 -9.81 -13.05 -12.70
N GLU A 94 -11.12 -12.95 -12.94
CA GLU A 94 -12.06 -14.07 -12.73
C GLU A 94 -12.06 -15.13 -13.84
N ASP A 95 -11.28 -14.91 -14.90
CA ASP A 95 -11.21 -15.77 -16.08
C ASP A 95 -10.49 -17.11 -15.80
N THR A 96 -10.71 -18.08 -16.71
CA THR A 96 -10.16 -19.43 -16.58
C THR A 96 -8.63 -19.46 -16.60
N LEU A 97 -7.98 -18.59 -17.38
CA LEU A 97 -6.52 -18.51 -17.44
C LEU A 97 -5.94 -18.10 -16.08
N SER A 98 -6.52 -17.07 -15.47
CA SER A 98 -6.16 -16.60 -14.13
C SER A 98 -6.35 -17.68 -13.06
N GLN A 99 -7.48 -18.40 -13.11
CA GLN A 99 -7.75 -19.48 -12.14
C GLN A 99 -6.73 -20.61 -12.27
N GLN A 100 -6.44 -21.05 -13.49
CA GLN A 100 -5.46 -22.12 -13.76
C GLN A 100 -4.05 -21.71 -13.32
N TRP A 101 -3.67 -20.46 -13.63
CA TRP A 101 -2.39 -19.92 -13.23
C TRP A 101 -2.26 -19.84 -11.71
N LEU A 102 -3.31 -19.40 -11.02
CA LEU A 102 -3.35 -19.33 -9.56
C LEU A 102 -3.16 -20.71 -8.92
N VAL A 103 -3.85 -21.72 -9.42
CA VAL A 103 -3.68 -23.11 -8.95
C VAL A 103 -2.24 -23.59 -9.14
N ALA A 104 -1.66 -23.33 -10.31
CA ALA A 104 -0.30 -23.77 -10.64
C ALA A 104 0.80 -23.07 -9.81
N ASN A 105 0.58 -21.80 -9.43
CA ASN A 105 1.58 -20.98 -8.76
C ASN A 105 1.32 -20.79 -7.27
N ARG A 106 0.21 -21.30 -6.71
CA ARG A 106 -0.23 -21.03 -5.33
C ARG A 106 0.87 -21.26 -4.30
N ASP A 107 1.55 -22.38 -4.34
CA ASP A 107 2.57 -22.72 -3.35
C ASP A 107 3.78 -21.80 -3.41
N LYS A 108 4.17 -21.38 -4.61
CA LYS A 108 5.22 -20.38 -4.84
C LYS A 108 4.80 -19.02 -4.28
N LEU A 109 3.57 -18.58 -4.56
CA LEU A 109 3.03 -17.31 -4.07
C LEU A 109 2.94 -17.28 -2.54
N LEU A 110 2.56 -18.40 -1.92
CA LEU A 110 2.55 -18.55 -0.46
C LEU A 110 3.96 -18.44 0.14
N GLN A 111 4.94 -19.12 -0.44
CA GLN A 111 6.33 -19.03 0.02
C GLN A 111 6.88 -17.60 -0.08
N MET A 112 6.47 -16.86 -1.08
CA MET A 112 6.85 -15.46 -1.29
C MET A 112 6.03 -14.48 -0.44
N GLN A 113 4.99 -14.95 0.26
CA GLN A 113 4.03 -14.11 0.99
C GLN A 113 3.41 -13.03 0.06
N ALA A 114 3.12 -13.42 -1.17
CA ALA A 114 2.60 -12.50 -2.18
C ALA A 114 1.16 -12.11 -1.90
N THR A 115 0.80 -10.88 -2.27
CA THR A 115 -0.57 -10.37 -2.19
C THR A 115 -1.19 -10.32 -3.58
N GLY A 116 -2.41 -10.83 -3.72
CA GLY A 116 -3.15 -10.82 -4.97
C GLY A 116 -4.01 -9.57 -5.14
N MET A 117 -3.94 -9.00 -6.33
CA MET A 117 -4.84 -7.95 -6.80
C MET A 117 -5.79 -8.55 -7.83
N VAL A 118 -7.08 -8.59 -7.51
CA VAL A 118 -8.11 -9.04 -8.46
C VAL A 118 -8.52 -7.86 -9.31
N VAL A 119 -7.96 -7.80 -10.53
CA VAL A 119 -8.03 -6.62 -11.41
C VAL A 119 -9.22 -6.63 -12.35
N HIS A 120 -9.90 -7.77 -12.44
CA HIS A 120 -11.15 -7.92 -13.21
C HIS A 120 -12.07 -8.93 -12.51
N VAL A 121 -13.15 -8.46 -11.93
CA VAL A 121 -14.16 -9.29 -11.27
C VAL A 121 -15.52 -8.61 -11.29
N SER A 122 -16.54 -9.36 -11.71
CA SER A 122 -17.88 -8.81 -11.95
C SER A 122 -18.73 -8.73 -10.69
N HIS A 123 -18.62 -9.73 -9.80
CA HIS A 123 -19.51 -9.85 -8.65
C HIS A 123 -18.89 -10.68 -7.52
N GLN A 124 -19.49 -10.58 -6.34
CA GLN A 124 -18.97 -11.18 -5.10
C GLN A 124 -18.76 -12.69 -5.19
N ASP A 125 -19.66 -13.42 -5.85
CA ASP A 125 -19.51 -14.87 -5.99
C ASP A 125 -18.28 -15.28 -6.80
N ALA A 126 -17.91 -14.49 -7.82
CA ALA A 126 -16.70 -14.71 -8.59
C ALA A 126 -15.45 -14.46 -7.73
N LEU A 127 -15.45 -13.39 -6.93
CA LEU A 127 -14.37 -13.09 -5.97
C LEU A 127 -14.23 -14.20 -4.93
N ASN A 128 -15.35 -14.71 -4.39
CA ASN A 128 -15.34 -15.78 -3.41
C ASN A 128 -14.75 -17.07 -3.98
N ARG A 129 -15.09 -17.45 -5.23
CA ARG A 129 -14.48 -18.59 -5.91
C ARG A 129 -12.96 -18.44 -6.08
N LEU A 130 -12.49 -17.24 -6.42
CA LEU A 130 -11.05 -16.97 -6.48
C LEU A 130 -10.37 -17.15 -5.12
N ARG A 131 -11.00 -16.69 -4.04
CA ARG A 131 -10.53 -16.85 -2.66
C ARG A 131 -10.47 -18.31 -2.22
N GLU A 132 -11.44 -19.10 -2.61
CA GLU A 132 -11.42 -20.56 -2.37
C GLU A 132 -10.22 -21.23 -3.04
N ILE A 133 -9.92 -20.86 -4.28
CA ILE A 133 -8.74 -21.35 -5.02
C ILE A 133 -7.44 -20.87 -4.38
N ALA A 134 -7.38 -19.59 -4.00
CA ALA A 134 -6.21 -18.96 -3.39
C ALA A 134 -5.88 -19.52 -2.00
N GLY A 135 -6.91 -19.97 -1.25
CA GLY A 135 -6.75 -20.43 0.13
C GLY A 135 -6.29 -19.32 1.06
N PRO A 136 -5.12 -19.43 1.71
CA PRO A 136 -4.65 -18.42 2.66
C PRO A 136 -4.01 -17.18 2.01
N LEU A 137 -3.87 -17.14 0.68
CA LEU A 137 -3.34 -15.95 -0.01
C LEU A 137 -4.33 -14.79 0.09
N PRO A 138 -3.90 -13.60 0.50
CA PRO A 138 -4.75 -12.43 0.51
C PRO A 138 -5.10 -11.99 -0.91
N LEU A 139 -6.39 -11.81 -1.20
CA LEU A 139 -6.89 -11.26 -2.47
C LEU A 139 -7.68 -9.98 -2.22
N MET A 140 -7.31 -8.92 -2.92
CA MET A 140 -7.97 -7.61 -2.86
C MET A 140 -8.54 -7.24 -4.24
N PRO A 141 -9.84 -6.97 -4.36
CA PRO A 141 -10.43 -6.45 -5.58
C PRO A 141 -10.05 -4.98 -5.76
N VAL A 142 -9.26 -4.67 -6.80
CA VAL A 142 -8.77 -3.32 -7.06
C VAL A 142 -8.38 -3.16 -8.52
N SER A 143 -8.71 -2.00 -9.14
CA SER A 143 -8.20 -1.70 -10.47
C SER A 143 -6.69 -1.52 -10.47
N ALA A 144 -6.03 -2.10 -11.46
CA ALA A 144 -4.59 -1.97 -11.67
C ALA A 144 -4.22 -1.09 -12.87
N ASP A 145 -5.12 -0.22 -13.33
CA ASP A 145 -4.88 0.61 -14.51
C ASP A 145 -3.66 1.52 -14.38
N ASP A 146 -3.44 2.12 -13.21
CA ASP A 146 -2.24 2.94 -12.95
C ASP A 146 -0.95 2.09 -13.00
N LEU A 147 -0.99 0.92 -12.37
CA LEU A 147 0.14 -0.01 -12.38
C LEU A 147 0.41 -0.54 -13.80
N ALA A 148 -0.65 -0.86 -14.54
CA ALA A 148 -0.56 -1.31 -15.93
C ALA A 148 0.14 -0.28 -16.82
N GLN A 149 -0.25 0.98 -16.70
CA GLN A 149 0.37 2.08 -17.46
C GLN A 149 1.83 2.29 -17.07
N ARG A 150 2.16 2.34 -15.78
CA ARG A 150 3.52 2.54 -15.29
C ARG A 150 4.48 1.42 -15.70
N LEU A 151 4.02 0.19 -15.68
CA LEU A 151 4.81 -0.98 -16.03
C LEU A 151 4.64 -1.40 -17.50
N ASN A 152 3.83 -0.71 -18.28
CA ASN A 152 3.44 -1.07 -19.64
C ASN A 152 2.98 -2.53 -19.72
N LEU A 153 2.03 -2.89 -18.83
CA LEU A 153 1.38 -4.19 -18.77
C LEU A 153 0.08 -4.15 -19.57
N THR A 154 -0.11 -5.15 -20.41
CA THR A 154 -1.33 -5.30 -21.23
C THR A 154 -2.09 -6.57 -20.90
N HIS A 155 -1.48 -7.47 -20.13
CA HIS A 155 -2.05 -8.77 -19.82
C HIS A 155 -1.87 -9.17 -18.37
N TYR A 156 -2.75 -10.03 -17.90
CA TYR A 156 -2.68 -10.77 -16.65
C TYR A 156 -3.05 -12.26 -16.94
N PRO A 157 -2.74 -13.25 -16.08
CA PRO A 157 -2.12 -13.13 -14.76
C PRO A 157 -0.61 -12.88 -14.83
N VAL A 158 -0.07 -12.19 -13.81
CA VAL A 158 1.36 -11.89 -13.70
C VAL A 158 1.78 -11.74 -12.24
N LEU A 159 2.96 -12.24 -11.91
CA LEU A 159 3.66 -11.97 -10.66
C LEU A 159 4.64 -10.83 -10.87
N ILE A 160 4.66 -9.87 -9.95
CA ILE A 160 5.56 -8.73 -9.91
C ILE A 160 6.32 -8.79 -8.60
N ASP A 161 7.63 -8.91 -8.68
CA ASP A 161 8.50 -8.91 -7.51
C ASP A 161 9.67 -7.91 -7.67
N SER A 162 10.60 -7.90 -6.73
CA SER A 162 11.75 -7.00 -6.76
C SER A 162 12.68 -7.21 -7.96
N ARG A 163 12.55 -8.30 -8.70
CA ARG A 163 13.38 -8.67 -9.85
C ARG A 163 12.69 -8.46 -11.19
N GLY A 164 11.37 -8.28 -11.22
CA GLY A 164 10.66 -8.04 -12.46
C GLY A 164 9.26 -8.67 -12.55
N LEU A 165 8.87 -8.96 -13.79
CA LEU A 165 7.61 -9.59 -14.16
C LEU A 165 7.82 -11.06 -14.50
N HIS A 166 6.93 -11.93 -13.98
CA HIS A 166 6.96 -13.38 -14.18
C HIS A 166 5.54 -13.90 -14.42
N GLN A 167 5.38 -14.88 -15.28
CA GLN A 167 4.10 -15.58 -15.46
C GLN A 167 4.23 -17.07 -15.17
#